data_93ae259690092bf6d757b95985739456
#
_entry.id   93ae259690092bf6d757b95985739456
#
_cell.length_a   1.000
_cell.length_b   1.000
_cell.length_c   1.000
_cell.angle_alpha   90.00
_cell.angle_beta   90.00
_cell.angle_gamma   90.00
#
_symmetry.space_group_name_H-M   'P 1'
#
loop_
_entity.id
_entity.type
_entity.pdbx_description
1 polymer ?
#
loop_
_entity_poly.entity_id
_entity_poly.type
_entity_poly.pdbx_seq_one_letter_code
_entity_poly.pdbx_strand_id
1 'polypeptide(L)'
;MLSVVGLLLALYVVWRVIWPLKLSLSLRGPLGLLVIALALHHRIVARFAGTMASPEIPKAAIAVLATGFTALLLLALVLIVLDVALLAARLLRAPRAMSALRRPWLRPSVGLAALLLSAYGISQGMAVPKVRHVDVAIEDLPTAFEGYRVLQLTDIHASRLLTGEWVAKVVAESNAQQPDLVVITGDLVDGSVAARANDVRPLGVLKAPDGVIAITGNHEYYGQYAQWMPAFRKLGMQVLENSHTVIRRDGAQLTIAGVTDPVAARYGLPMPDLDKALAGADPTAPVILLDHRPNQARANAAKGVALQLSGHTHGGHIVGMDQLVKRANGGFVSGGYAVDGMTLYVSNGAGLWPGFAARIGVPSEITVFTLRRRVAPEGE
;
A
#
# COMPACT_ATOMS: atom_id res chain seq x y z
N MET A 1 9.24 16.03 -2.61
CA MET A 1 10.32 15.12 -3.03
C MET A 1 10.01 14.45 -4.37
N LEU A 2 8.88 13.71 -4.52
CA LEU A 2 8.51 13.00 -5.76
C LEU A 2 8.56 13.88 -7.02
N SER A 3 8.00 15.10 -6.98
CA SER A 3 7.99 16.01 -8.14
C SER A 3 9.38 16.50 -8.56
N VAL A 4 10.32 16.63 -7.62
CA VAL A 4 11.69 17.05 -7.97
C VAL A 4 12.42 15.90 -8.65
N VAL A 5 12.33 14.69 -8.10
CA VAL A 5 12.90 13.50 -8.71
C VAL A 5 12.26 13.25 -10.08
N GLY A 6 10.94 13.33 -10.18
CA GLY A 6 10.22 13.20 -11.45
C GLY A 6 10.69 14.20 -12.50
N LEU A 7 10.88 15.47 -12.12
CA LEU A 7 11.37 16.51 -13.04
C LEU A 7 12.80 16.21 -13.53
N LEU A 8 13.71 15.81 -12.63
CA LEU A 8 15.07 15.46 -13.03
C LEU A 8 15.09 14.27 -14.00
N LEU A 9 14.29 13.24 -13.75
CA LEU A 9 14.15 12.10 -14.66
C LEU A 9 13.51 12.51 -15.99
N ALA A 10 12.53 13.41 -15.98
CA ALA A 10 11.92 13.93 -17.20
C ALA A 10 12.94 14.71 -18.06
N LEU A 11 13.72 15.60 -17.45
CA LEU A 11 14.78 16.33 -18.15
C LEU A 11 15.83 15.37 -18.75
N TYR A 12 16.19 14.32 -18.00
CA TYR A 12 17.07 13.27 -18.50
C TYR A 12 16.46 12.52 -19.70
N VAL A 13 15.16 12.13 -19.65
CA VAL A 13 14.48 11.48 -20.76
C VAL A 13 14.36 12.42 -21.96
N VAL A 14 14.04 13.69 -21.76
CA VAL A 14 14.01 14.69 -22.83
C VAL A 14 15.37 14.78 -23.53
N TRP A 15 16.45 14.88 -22.76
CA TRP A 15 17.82 14.93 -23.29
C TRP A 15 18.21 13.63 -24.02
N ARG A 16 17.85 12.46 -23.50
CA ARG A 16 18.27 11.16 -24.03
C ARG A 16 17.41 10.63 -25.17
N VAL A 17 16.13 10.99 -25.20
CA VAL A 17 15.14 10.43 -26.15
C VAL A 17 14.61 11.50 -27.10
N ILE A 18 14.11 12.63 -26.59
CA ILE A 18 13.44 13.64 -27.42
C ILE A 18 14.44 14.47 -28.22
N TRP A 19 15.52 14.95 -27.57
CA TRP A 19 16.50 15.81 -28.21
C TRP A 19 17.22 15.19 -29.40
N PRO A 20 17.59 13.88 -29.41
CA PRO A 20 18.23 13.24 -30.56
C PRO A 20 17.31 12.90 -31.73
N LEU A 21 15.97 13.08 -31.58
CA LEU A 21 15.05 12.82 -32.67
C LEU A 21 15.33 13.78 -33.86
N LYS A 22 15.30 13.23 -35.08
CA LYS A 22 15.43 14.01 -36.34
C LYS A 22 14.11 14.72 -36.66
N LEU A 23 13.56 15.49 -35.72
CA LEU A 23 12.34 16.27 -35.85
C LEU A 23 12.68 17.77 -35.82
N SER A 24 11.80 18.61 -36.35
CA SER A 24 11.92 20.08 -36.23
C SER A 24 11.81 20.50 -34.75
N LEU A 25 12.35 21.66 -34.41
CA LEU A 25 12.24 22.21 -33.05
C LEU A 25 10.78 22.46 -32.67
N SER A 26 9.92 22.80 -33.62
CA SER A 26 8.47 22.96 -33.44
C SER A 26 7.75 21.69 -33.02
N LEU A 27 8.32 20.50 -33.20
CA LEU A 27 7.81 19.22 -32.71
C LEU A 27 8.53 18.76 -31.45
N ARG A 28 9.87 18.91 -31.38
CA ARG A 28 10.65 18.50 -30.21
C ARG A 28 10.32 19.31 -28.94
N GLY A 29 10.09 20.61 -29.10
CA GLY A 29 9.72 21.49 -27.99
C GLY A 29 8.44 21.05 -27.27
N PRO A 30 7.30 20.96 -27.97
CA PRO A 30 6.05 20.45 -27.38
C PRO A 30 6.16 19.05 -26.77
N LEU A 31 6.87 18.12 -27.45
CA LEU A 31 7.10 16.77 -26.88
C LEU A 31 7.89 16.82 -25.57
N GLY A 32 8.94 17.65 -25.51
CA GLY A 32 9.70 17.84 -24.26
C GLY A 32 8.84 18.45 -23.16
N LEU A 33 8.03 19.46 -23.48
CA LEU A 33 7.10 20.08 -22.53
C LEU A 33 6.05 19.08 -22.03
N LEU A 34 5.54 18.21 -22.89
CA LEU A 34 4.59 17.14 -22.51
C LEU A 34 5.21 16.18 -21.49
N VAL A 35 6.46 15.75 -21.71
CA VAL A 35 7.19 14.89 -20.77
C VAL A 35 7.39 15.58 -19.42
N ILE A 36 7.73 16.85 -19.41
CA ILE A 36 7.88 17.65 -18.19
C ILE A 36 6.53 17.84 -17.48
N ALA A 37 5.47 18.16 -18.23
CA ALA A 37 4.13 18.30 -17.68
C ALA A 37 3.63 16.98 -17.06
N LEU A 38 3.92 15.86 -17.70
CA LEU A 38 3.63 14.53 -17.17
C LEU A 38 4.39 14.26 -15.85
N ALA A 39 5.66 14.63 -15.74
CA ALA A 39 6.41 14.50 -14.49
C ALA A 39 5.87 15.39 -13.37
N LEU A 40 5.27 16.52 -13.72
CA LEU A 40 4.71 17.49 -12.78
C LEU A 40 3.19 17.38 -12.61
N HIS A 41 2.54 16.39 -13.23
CA HIS A 41 1.09 16.27 -13.23
C HIS A 41 0.46 16.28 -11.85
N HIS A 42 1.11 15.67 -10.84
CA HIS A 42 0.62 15.72 -9.47
C HIS A 42 0.50 17.14 -8.91
N ARG A 43 1.46 18.02 -9.25
CA ARG A 43 1.42 19.44 -8.85
C ARG A 43 0.35 20.19 -9.61
N ILE A 44 0.23 19.90 -10.92
CA ILE A 44 -0.79 20.52 -11.78
C ILE A 44 -2.17 20.14 -11.27
N VAL A 45 -2.44 18.85 -11.06
CA VAL A 45 -3.72 18.38 -10.55
C VAL A 45 -4.00 18.93 -9.14
N ALA A 46 -3.02 18.91 -8.24
CA ALA A 46 -3.19 19.44 -6.89
C ALA A 46 -3.46 20.96 -6.85
N ARG A 47 -3.09 21.70 -7.90
CA ARG A 47 -3.36 23.16 -8.00
C ARG A 47 -4.78 23.47 -8.44
N PHE A 48 -5.43 22.55 -9.21
CA PHE A 48 -6.71 22.84 -9.87
C PHE A 48 -7.83 21.85 -9.54
N ALA A 49 -7.52 20.63 -9.12
CA ALA A 49 -8.50 19.57 -9.01
C ALA A 49 -8.13 18.54 -7.92
N GLY A 50 -8.23 18.94 -6.66
CA GLY A 50 -8.03 18.07 -5.50
C GLY A 50 -6.60 18.09 -4.96
N THR A 51 -6.08 16.91 -4.60
CA THR A 51 -4.73 16.72 -4.05
C THR A 51 -4.00 15.62 -4.81
N MET A 52 -2.72 15.38 -4.48
CA MET A 52 -1.98 14.26 -5.04
C MET A 52 -2.59 12.91 -4.60
N ALA A 53 -3.08 12.81 -3.37
CA ALA A 53 -3.71 11.59 -2.86
C ALA A 53 -5.17 11.46 -3.32
N SER A 54 -5.88 12.58 -3.53
CA SER A 54 -7.27 12.60 -3.97
C SER A 54 -7.44 13.55 -5.17
N PRO A 55 -7.02 13.14 -6.37
CA PRO A 55 -7.26 13.91 -7.59
C PRO A 55 -8.74 13.84 -7.98
N GLU A 56 -9.39 15.02 -8.13
CA GLU A 56 -10.80 15.14 -8.48
C GLU A 56 -10.99 15.32 -10.00
N ILE A 57 -10.41 14.41 -10.77
CA ILE A 57 -10.52 14.33 -12.25
C ILE A 57 -11.11 12.96 -12.64
N PRO A 58 -11.58 12.79 -13.89
CA PRO A 58 -12.15 11.51 -14.33
C PRO A 58 -11.19 10.33 -14.15
N LYS A 59 -11.72 9.15 -13.79
CA LYS A 59 -10.97 7.90 -13.59
C LYS A 59 -10.02 7.59 -14.75
N ALA A 60 -10.50 7.73 -15.98
CA ALA A 60 -9.68 7.49 -17.18
C ALA A 60 -8.47 8.45 -17.26
N ALA A 61 -8.64 9.72 -16.90
CA ALA A 61 -7.56 10.68 -16.87
C ALA A 61 -6.52 10.33 -15.81
N ILE A 62 -6.94 9.90 -14.61
CA ILE A 62 -6.04 9.41 -13.58
C ILE A 62 -5.24 8.22 -14.08
N ALA A 63 -5.90 7.22 -14.68
CA ALA A 63 -5.25 6.02 -15.20
C ALA A 63 -4.22 6.35 -16.31
N VAL A 64 -4.55 7.25 -17.23
CA VAL A 64 -3.64 7.70 -18.30
C VAL A 64 -2.43 8.44 -17.74
N LEU A 65 -2.64 9.37 -16.80
CA LEU A 65 -1.55 10.13 -16.16
C LEU A 65 -0.65 9.20 -15.32
N ALA A 66 -1.23 8.28 -14.56
CA ALA A 66 -0.50 7.29 -13.78
C ALA A 66 0.32 6.34 -14.69
N THR A 67 -0.27 5.88 -15.81
CA THR A 67 0.43 5.05 -16.80
C THR A 67 1.63 5.81 -17.39
N GLY A 68 1.41 7.03 -17.84
CA GLY A 68 2.48 7.85 -18.44
C GLY A 68 3.58 8.18 -17.44
N PHE A 69 3.23 8.53 -16.20
CA PHE A 69 4.20 8.82 -15.15
C PHE A 69 5.04 7.58 -14.77
N THR A 70 4.39 6.43 -14.60
CA THR A 70 5.10 5.17 -14.32
C THR A 70 6.00 4.77 -15.50
N ALA A 71 5.53 4.95 -16.75
CA ALA A 71 6.34 4.71 -17.95
C ALA A 71 7.56 5.62 -18.01
N LEU A 72 7.41 6.89 -17.65
CA LEU A 72 8.52 7.84 -17.55
C LEU A 72 9.58 7.36 -16.53
N LEU A 73 9.15 6.91 -15.34
CA LEU A 73 10.06 6.41 -14.31
C LEU A 73 10.80 5.15 -14.77
N LEU A 74 10.08 4.16 -15.32
CA LEU A 74 10.67 2.91 -15.81
C LEU A 74 11.62 3.17 -16.97
N LEU A 75 11.21 4.02 -17.94
CA LEU A 75 12.07 4.41 -19.07
C LEU A 75 13.36 5.07 -18.58
N ALA A 76 13.26 6.04 -17.67
CA ALA A 76 14.43 6.73 -17.13
C ALA A 76 15.38 5.76 -16.44
N LEU A 77 14.85 4.83 -15.62
CA LEU A 77 15.65 3.82 -14.94
C LEU A 77 16.41 2.92 -15.94
N VAL A 78 15.70 2.39 -16.95
CA VAL A 78 16.34 1.52 -17.96
C VAL A 78 17.38 2.29 -18.78
N LEU A 79 17.10 3.55 -19.14
CA LEU A 79 18.07 4.39 -19.86
C LEU A 79 19.34 4.66 -19.03
N ILE A 80 19.22 4.87 -17.73
CA ILE A 80 20.35 5.00 -16.81
C ILE A 80 21.19 3.71 -16.82
N VAL A 81 20.55 2.55 -16.71
CA VAL A 81 21.22 1.25 -16.77
C VAL A 81 21.94 1.07 -18.10
N LEU A 82 21.30 1.43 -19.24
CA LEU A 82 21.93 1.36 -20.55
C LEU A 82 23.12 2.32 -20.68
N ASP A 83 23.06 3.51 -20.09
CA ASP A 83 24.17 4.46 -20.11
C ASP A 83 25.36 3.99 -19.25
N VAL A 84 25.08 3.40 -18.09
CA VAL A 84 26.11 2.76 -17.25
C VAL A 84 26.75 1.57 -17.98
N ALA A 85 25.93 0.72 -18.62
CA ALA A 85 26.44 -0.41 -19.40
C ALA A 85 27.29 0.07 -20.60
N LEU A 86 26.90 1.13 -21.28
CA LEU A 86 27.66 1.73 -22.37
C LEU A 86 29.00 2.32 -21.87
N LEU A 87 29.00 2.97 -20.72
CA LEU A 87 30.23 3.46 -20.07
C LEU A 87 31.17 2.30 -19.73
N ALA A 88 30.65 1.24 -19.08
CA ALA A 88 31.41 0.05 -18.78
C ALA A 88 31.99 -0.61 -20.03
N ALA A 89 31.20 -0.75 -21.11
CA ALA A 89 31.66 -1.29 -22.38
C ALA A 89 32.80 -0.45 -23.02
N ARG A 90 32.73 0.89 -22.83
CA ARG A 90 33.84 1.79 -23.29
C ARG A 90 35.11 1.58 -22.47
N LEU A 91 35.02 1.53 -21.15
CA LEU A 91 36.15 1.33 -20.25
C LEU A 91 36.81 -0.03 -20.48
N LEU A 92 36.01 -1.07 -20.71
CA LEU A 92 36.49 -2.44 -21.01
C LEU A 92 36.89 -2.63 -22.48
N ARG A 93 36.83 -1.60 -23.31
CA ARG A 93 37.16 -1.64 -24.75
C ARG A 93 36.41 -2.75 -25.50
N ALA A 94 35.10 -2.95 -25.22
CA ALA A 94 34.25 -4.01 -25.78
C ALA A 94 33.45 -3.52 -26.98
N PRO A 95 33.97 -3.50 -28.23
CA PRO A 95 33.31 -2.86 -29.39
C PRO A 95 32.01 -3.52 -29.78
N ARG A 96 31.86 -4.84 -29.59
CA ARG A 96 30.59 -5.56 -29.87
C ARG A 96 29.47 -5.10 -28.93
N ALA A 97 29.75 -4.96 -27.64
CA ALA A 97 28.80 -4.49 -26.65
C ALA A 97 28.39 -3.03 -26.94
N MET A 98 29.36 -2.16 -27.25
CA MET A 98 29.11 -0.77 -27.64
C MET A 98 28.22 -0.65 -28.87
N SER A 99 28.44 -1.48 -29.90
CA SER A 99 27.62 -1.52 -31.12
C SER A 99 26.19 -1.97 -30.79
N ALA A 100 26.02 -3.01 -29.97
CA ALA A 100 24.70 -3.52 -29.56
C ALA A 100 23.89 -2.46 -28.78
N LEU A 101 24.53 -1.79 -27.79
CA LEU A 101 23.89 -0.76 -26.97
C LEU A 101 23.55 0.55 -27.70
N ARG A 102 24.12 0.77 -28.90
CA ARG A 102 23.88 1.93 -29.73
C ARG A 102 22.88 1.70 -30.87
N ARG A 103 22.27 0.52 -30.95
CA ARG A 103 21.30 0.20 -32.00
C ARG A 103 20.11 1.20 -31.97
N PRO A 104 19.70 1.77 -33.13
CA PRO A 104 18.71 2.85 -33.16
C PRO A 104 17.33 2.42 -32.67
N TRP A 105 16.97 1.13 -32.81
CA TRP A 105 15.70 0.59 -32.36
C TRP A 105 15.62 0.35 -30.85
N LEU A 106 16.77 0.27 -30.13
CA LEU A 106 16.80 -0.12 -28.71
C LEU A 106 16.00 0.83 -27.83
N ARG A 107 16.23 2.14 -27.96
CA ARG A 107 15.52 3.13 -27.13
C ARG A 107 14.01 3.21 -27.40
N PRO A 108 13.53 3.24 -28.65
CA PRO A 108 12.09 3.15 -28.93
C PRO A 108 11.45 1.87 -28.38
N SER A 109 12.13 0.72 -28.50
CA SER A 109 11.63 -0.55 -27.95
C SER A 109 11.54 -0.53 -26.43
N VAL A 110 12.53 0.04 -25.73
CA VAL A 110 12.50 0.25 -24.28
C VAL A 110 11.35 1.19 -23.89
N GLY A 111 11.13 2.27 -24.65
CA GLY A 111 10.02 3.19 -24.41
C GLY A 111 8.67 2.51 -24.56
N LEU A 112 8.48 1.71 -25.61
CA LEU A 112 7.25 0.93 -25.81
C LEU A 112 7.07 -0.13 -24.71
N ALA A 113 8.13 -0.85 -24.35
CA ALA A 113 8.07 -1.83 -23.27
C ALA A 113 7.73 -1.19 -21.91
N ALA A 114 8.32 -0.03 -21.59
CA ALA A 114 8.00 0.73 -20.38
C ALA A 114 6.53 1.17 -20.36
N LEU A 115 5.98 1.62 -21.50
CA LEU A 115 4.57 2.01 -21.62
C LEU A 115 3.63 0.81 -21.42
N LEU A 116 3.89 -0.30 -22.11
CA LEU A 116 3.07 -1.52 -22.01
C LEU A 116 3.11 -2.12 -20.58
N LEU A 117 4.30 -2.18 -19.98
CA LEU A 117 4.47 -2.65 -18.61
C LEU A 117 3.79 -1.73 -17.59
N SER A 118 3.80 -0.43 -17.83
CA SER A 118 3.10 0.54 -16.97
C SER A 118 1.58 0.40 -17.10
N ALA A 119 1.06 0.27 -18.30
CA ALA A 119 -0.37 0.04 -18.53
C ALA A 119 -0.83 -1.27 -17.85
N TYR A 120 -0.04 -2.33 -17.96
CA TYR A 120 -0.27 -3.57 -17.22
C TYR A 120 -0.23 -3.32 -15.71
N GLY A 121 0.78 -2.61 -15.19
CA GLY A 121 0.91 -2.32 -13.75
C GLY A 121 -0.27 -1.52 -13.20
N ILE A 122 -0.78 -0.53 -13.93
CA ILE A 122 -1.98 0.22 -13.55
C ILE A 122 -3.22 -0.69 -13.58
N SER A 123 -3.36 -1.57 -14.57
CA SER A 123 -4.47 -2.53 -14.61
C SER A 123 -4.46 -3.47 -13.40
N GLN A 124 -3.27 -3.92 -12.96
CA GLN A 124 -3.12 -4.73 -11.73
C GLN A 124 -3.45 -3.93 -10.47
N GLY A 125 -3.07 -2.65 -10.39
CA GLY A 125 -3.43 -1.77 -9.28
C GLY A 125 -4.93 -1.48 -9.16
N MET A 126 -5.68 -1.62 -10.25
CA MET A 126 -7.13 -1.45 -10.30
C MET A 126 -7.91 -2.78 -10.25
N ALA A 127 -7.24 -3.92 -10.29
CA ALA A 127 -7.89 -5.23 -10.20
C ALA A 127 -8.47 -5.46 -8.80
N VAL A 128 -9.52 -6.26 -8.70
CA VAL A 128 -10.00 -6.75 -7.41
C VAL A 128 -8.95 -7.71 -6.85
N PRO A 129 -8.52 -7.53 -5.58
CA PRO A 129 -7.48 -8.36 -4.99
C PRO A 129 -7.89 -9.82 -4.86
N LYS A 130 -6.90 -10.72 -4.94
CA LYS A 130 -7.12 -12.14 -4.66
C LYS A 130 -7.06 -12.39 -3.15
N VAL A 131 -7.81 -13.40 -2.71
CA VAL A 131 -7.76 -13.85 -1.32
C VAL A 131 -6.49 -14.68 -1.09
N ARG A 132 -5.82 -14.41 0.02
CA ARG A 132 -4.66 -15.15 0.50
C ARG A 132 -4.97 -15.73 1.88
N HIS A 133 -4.75 -17.02 2.06
CA HIS A 133 -4.90 -17.71 3.34
C HIS A 133 -3.54 -17.87 3.99
N VAL A 134 -3.47 -17.58 5.30
CA VAL A 134 -2.24 -17.65 6.11
C VAL A 134 -2.57 -18.29 7.45
N ASP A 135 -1.94 -19.42 7.78
CA ASP A 135 -2.00 -19.95 9.12
C ASP A 135 -0.99 -19.22 10.01
N VAL A 136 -1.42 -18.78 11.18
CA VAL A 136 -0.57 -18.08 12.15
C VAL A 136 -0.59 -18.82 13.48
N ALA A 137 0.57 -19.35 13.85
CA ALA A 137 0.75 -20.00 15.15
C ALA A 137 0.99 -18.93 16.24
N ILE A 138 0.11 -18.90 17.23
CA ILE A 138 0.18 -18.02 18.39
C ILE A 138 0.51 -18.88 19.62
N GLU A 139 1.51 -18.46 20.38
CA GLU A 139 1.84 -19.05 21.66
C GLU A 139 0.71 -18.78 22.65
N ASP A 140 0.40 -19.77 23.50
CA ASP A 140 -0.69 -19.69 24.49
C ASP A 140 -2.07 -19.33 23.95
N LEU A 141 -2.33 -19.54 22.64
CA LEU A 141 -3.66 -19.35 22.08
C LEU A 141 -4.66 -20.27 22.79
N PRO A 142 -5.73 -19.74 23.42
CA PRO A 142 -6.76 -20.56 24.04
C PRO A 142 -7.42 -21.49 23.01
N THR A 143 -7.80 -22.69 23.42
CA THR A 143 -8.43 -23.70 22.55
C THR A 143 -9.69 -23.18 21.83
N ALA A 144 -10.44 -22.29 22.48
CA ALA A 144 -11.63 -21.66 21.93
C ALA A 144 -11.35 -20.81 20.66
N PHE A 145 -10.10 -20.43 20.42
CA PHE A 145 -9.66 -19.68 19.25
C PHE A 145 -8.85 -20.51 18.24
N GLU A 146 -8.71 -21.83 18.44
CA GLU A 146 -8.13 -22.70 17.41
C GLU A 146 -9.02 -22.69 16.16
N GLY A 147 -8.42 -22.38 15.02
CA GLY A 147 -9.14 -22.24 13.76
C GLY A 147 -9.90 -20.93 13.57
N TYR A 148 -9.80 -19.97 14.51
CA TYR A 148 -10.43 -18.65 14.42
C TYR A 148 -9.94 -17.88 13.18
N ARG A 149 -10.86 -17.32 12.41
CA ARG A 149 -10.58 -16.70 11.13
C ARG A 149 -10.65 -15.17 11.20
N VAL A 150 -9.51 -14.50 11.08
CA VAL A 150 -9.40 -13.06 11.02
C VAL A 150 -9.15 -12.62 9.59
N LEU A 151 -10.05 -11.83 8.99
CA LEU A 151 -9.84 -11.25 7.67
C LEU A 151 -9.27 -9.85 7.81
N GLN A 152 -8.10 -9.62 7.23
CA GLN A 152 -7.49 -8.29 7.13
C GLN A 152 -7.80 -7.65 5.79
N LEU A 153 -8.36 -6.45 5.84
CA LEU A 153 -8.32 -5.45 4.78
C LEU A 153 -7.37 -4.34 5.20
N THR A 154 -6.66 -3.75 4.26
CA THR A 154 -5.81 -2.58 4.48
C THR A 154 -5.59 -1.84 3.16
N ASP A 155 -5.27 -0.55 3.23
CA ASP A 155 -4.91 0.24 2.06
C ASP A 155 -5.96 0.12 0.93
N ILE A 156 -7.22 0.29 1.28
CA ILE A 156 -8.34 0.21 0.34
C ILE A 156 -8.29 1.39 -0.63
N HIS A 157 -7.94 2.59 -0.11
CA HIS A 157 -7.82 3.82 -0.88
C HIS A 157 -9.04 4.09 -1.78
N ALA A 158 -10.25 3.98 -1.20
CA ALA A 158 -11.47 4.36 -1.91
C ALA A 158 -11.33 5.78 -2.47
N SER A 159 -11.41 5.92 -3.79
CA SER A 159 -11.04 7.14 -4.51
C SER A 159 -11.74 7.25 -5.85
N ARG A 160 -11.44 8.29 -6.63
CA ARG A 160 -11.87 8.37 -8.04
C ARG A 160 -11.33 7.22 -8.89
N LEU A 161 -10.20 6.61 -8.53
CA LEU A 161 -9.62 5.48 -9.24
C LEU A 161 -10.28 4.16 -8.81
N LEU A 162 -10.44 3.96 -7.50
CA LEU A 162 -11.05 2.78 -6.86
C LEU A 162 -12.39 3.19 -6.25
N THR A 163 -13.43 3.19 -7.08
CA THR A 163 -14.77 3.69 -6.75
C THR A 163 -15.55 2.72 -5.86
N GLY A 164 -16.72 3.16 -5.38
CA GLY A 164 -17.63 2.33 -4.60
C GLY A 164 -18.01 0.99 -5.26
N GLU A 165 -18.07 0.92 -6.58
CA GLU A 165 -18.29 -0.35 -7.30
C GLU A 165 -17.11 -1.34 -7.10
N TRP A 166 -15.88 -0.82 -7.11
CA TRP A 166 -14.71 -1.64 -6.83
C TRP A 166 -14.68 -2.06 -5.35
N VAL A 167 -14.97 -1.14 -4.42
CA VAL A 167 -15.06 -1.43 -2.98
C VAL A 167 -16.14 -2.49 -2.72
N ALA A 168 -17.29 -2.41 -3.39
CA ALA A 168 -18.35 -3.42 -3.27
C ALA A 168 -17.89 -4.82 -3.68
N LYS A 169 -17.05 -4.94 -4.71
CA LYS A 169 -16.45 -6.24 -5.11
C LYS A 169 -15.48 -6.76 -4.07
N VAL A 170 -14.63 -5.89 -3.49
CA VAL A 170 -13.72 -6.26 -2.39
C VAL A 170 -14.52 -6.77 -1.19
N VAL A 171 -15.62 -6.09 -0.82
CA VAL A 171 -16.51 -6.49 0.26
C VAL A 171 -17.20 -7.83 -0.03
N ALA A 172 -17.64 -8.06 -1.27
CA ALA A 172 -18.25 -9.33 -1.66
C ALA A 172 -17.25 -10.49 -1.53
N GLU A 173 -16.02 -10.33 -2.02
CA GLU A 173 -14.94 -11.32 -1.88
C GLU A 173 -14.59 -11.57 -0.40
N SER A 174 -14.57 -10.52 0.42
CA SER A 174 -14.31 -10.62 1.85
C SER A 174 -15.41 -11.41 2.58
N ASN A 175 -16.69 -11.08 2.32
CA ASN A 175 -17.83 -11.76 2.93
C ASN A 175 -17.93 -13.23 2.50
N ALA A 176 -17.53 -13.56 1.27
CA ALA A 176 -17.47 -14.95 0.78
C ALA A 176 -16.51 -15.82 1.59
N GLN A 177 -15.55 -15.22 2.27
CA GLN A 177 -14.61 -15.94 3.14
C GLN A 177 -15.22 -16.35 4.48
N GLN A 178 -16.38 -15.81 4.87
CA GLN A 178 -17.04 -16.10 6.15
C GLN A 178 -16.07 -15.97 7.35
N PRO A 179 -15.39 -14.83 7.54
CA PRO A 179 -14.47 -14.64 8.66
C PRO A 179 -15.25 -14.54 9.98
N ASP A 180 -14.60 -14.89 11.08
CA ASP A 180 -15.12 -14.64 12.45
C ASP A 180 -15.01 -13.17 12.83
N LEU A 181 -13.93 -12.52 12.39
CA LEU A 181 -13.63 -11.11 12.62
C LEU A 181 -13.08 -10.47 11.35
N VAL A 182 -13.51 -9.24 11.04
CA VAL A 182 -12.86 -8.41 10.03
C VAL A 182 -12.06 -7.31 10.72
N VAL A 183 -10.79 -7.14 10.34
CA VAL A 183 -9.96 -6.03 10.78
C VAL A 183 -9.52 -5.18 9.60
N ILE A 184 -9.56 -3.85 9.77
CA ILE A 184 -9.13 -2.89 8.74
C ILE A 184 -7.95 -2.09 9.28
N THR A 185 -6.77 -2.31 8.75
CA THR A 185 -5.53 -1.76 9.29
C THR A 185 -5.11 -0.45 8.61
N GLY A 186 -6.08 0.45 8.36
CA GLY A 186 -5.86 1.82 7.91
C GLY A 186 -5.89 2.05 6.39
N ASP A 187 -5.82 3.32 6.01
CA ASP A 187 -5.84 3.81 4.63
C ASP A 187 -7.10 3.34 3.86
N LEU A 188 -8.28 3.56 4.47
CA LEU A 188 -9.56 3.18 3.88
C LEU A 188 -9.93 4.07 2.69
N VAL A 189 -9.54 5.35 2.72
CA VAL A 189 -10.08 6.36 1.81
C VAL A 189 -9.11 7.47 1.45
N ASP A 190 -9.22 7.97 0.22
CA ASP A 190 -8.52 9.15 -0.29
C ASP A 190 -9.52 10.27 -0.59
N GLY A 191 -9.53 11.32 0.25
CA GLY A 191 -10.34 12.50 0.08
C GLY A 191 -11.30 12.80 1.22
N SER A 192 -12.17 13.79 0.99
CA SER A 192 -13.13 14.24 2.01
C SER A 192 -14.36 13.32 2.11
N VAL A 193 -15.07 13.38 3.23
CA VAL A 193 -16.35 12.67 3.42
C VAL A 193 -17.36 13.09 2.33
N ALA A 194 -17.46 14.39 2.04
CA ALA A 194 -18.38 14.89 1.02
C ALA A 194 -18.10 14.27 -0.36
N ALA A 195 -16.83 14.02 -0.70
CA ALA A 195 -16.45 13.48 -2.00
C ALA A 195 -16.51 11.94 -2.05
N ARG A 196 -16.35 11.23 -0.92
CA ARG A 196 -16.10 9.78 -0.88
C ARG A 196 -17.06 8.97 -0.02
N ALA A 197 -18.05 9.59 0.66
CA ALA A 197 -19.01 8.84 1.47
C ALA A 197 -19.70 7.69 0.69
N ASN A 198 -20.03 7.91 -0.60
CA ASN A 198 -20.61 6.88 -1.44
C ASN A 198 -19.61 5.78 -1.84
N ASP A 199 -18.31 6.13 -1.96
CA ASP A 199 -17.28 5.16 -2.32
C ASP A 199 -16.94 4.22 -1.16
N VAL A 200 -17.01 4.69 0.10
CA VAL A 200 -16.78 3.86 1.29
C VAL A 200 -18.04 3.16 1.80
N ARG A 201 -19.25 3.60 1.39
CA ARG A 201 -20.52 3.01 1.84
C ARG A 201 -20.58 1.48 1.76
N PRO A 202 -20.04 0.80 0.74
CA PRO A 202 -20.06 -0.67 0.68
C PRO A 202 -19.36 -1.34 1.86
N LEU A 203 -18.42 -0.69 2.54
CA LEU A 203 -17.75 -1.26 3.72
C LEU A 203 -18.74 -1.51 4.88
N GLY A 204 -19.86 -0.78 4.92
CA GLY A 204 -20.92 -0.98 5.92
C GLY A 204 -21.71 -2.28 5.79
N VAL A 205 -21.47 -3.10 4.75
CA VAL A 205 -22.07 -4.42 4.61
C VAL A 205 -21.07 -5.57 4.74
N LEU A 206 -19.86 -5.29 5.28
CA LEU A 206 -18.95 -6.32 5.76
C LEU A 206 -19.62 -7.15 6.86
N LYS A 207 -19.40 -8.47 6.85
CA LYS A 207 -20.05 -9.43 7.75
C LYS A 207 -19.01 -10.27 8.48
N ALA A 208 -19.06 -10.21 9.80
CA ALA A 208 -18.32 -11.11 10.68
C ALA A 208 -19.08 -11.21 12.02
N PRO A 209 -19.20 -12.39 12.64
CA PRO A 209 -19.89 -12.57 13.94
C PRO A 209 -19.33 -11.66 15.03
N ASP A 210 -18.01 -11.49 15.10
CA ASP A 210 -17.34 -10.66 16.10
C ASP A 210 -17.12 -9.19 15.59
N GLY A 211 -17.76 -8.84 14.48
CA GLY A 211 -17.83 -7.48 13.95
C GLY A 211 -16.67 -7.05 13.05
N VAL A 212 -16.59 -5.74 12.85
CA VAL A 212 -15.57 -5.08 12.02
C VAL A 212 -14.83 -4.08 12.89
N ILE A 213 -13.53 -4.28 13.04
CA ILE A 213 -12.64 -3.40 13.82
C ILE A 213 -11.72 -2.67 12.86
N ALA A 214 -11.56 -1.37 13.02
CA ALA A 214 -10.72 -0.55 12.17
C ALA A 214 -9.76 0.31 12.97
N ILE A 215 -8.61 0.60 12.40
CA ILE A 215 -7.71 1.68 12.81
C ILE A 215 -7.51 2.65 11.65
N THR A 216 -6.86 3.77 11.90
CA THR A 216 -6.47 4.72 10.88
C THR A 216 -5.09 4.40 10.32
N GLY A 217 -4.89 4.66 9.02
CA GLY A 217 -3.59 4.86 8.41
C GLY A 217 -3.27 6.36 8.28
N ASN A 218 -2.29 6.71 7.44
CA ASN A 218 -1.92 8.11 7.26
C ASN A 218 -2.88 8.87 6.32
N HIS A 219 -3.61 8.20 5.45
CA HIS A 219 -4.48 8.86 4.47
C HIS A 219 -5.74 9.44 5.08
N GLU A 220 -6.28 8.89 6.15
CA GLU A 220 -7.39 9.47 6.90
C GLU A 220 -7.05 10.88 7.40
N TYR A 221 -5.80 11.08 7.84
CA TYR A 221 -5.34 12.41 8.32
C TYR A 221 -5.20 13.42 7.18
N TYR A 222 -4.84 12.99 5.96
CA TYR A 222 -4.79 13.86 4.78
C TYR A 222 -6.18 14.28 4.31
N GLY A 223 -7.21 13.47 4.61
CA GLY A 223 -8.56 13.58 4.09
C GLY A 223 -9.64 13.96 5.09
N GLN A 224 -9.39 14.80 6.11
CA GLN A 224 -10.40 15.23 7.11
C GLN A 224 -10.69 14.17 8.19
N TYR A 225 -9.66 13.74 8.90
CA TYR A 225 -9.72 12.76 10.00
C TYR A 225 -10.96 12.91 10.92
N ALA A 226 -11.17 14.12 11.47
CA ALA A 226 -12.27 14.37 12.41
C ALA A 226 -13.68 14.07 11.86
N GLN A 227 -13.84 14.10 10.53
CA GLN A 227 -15.12 13.78 9.88
C GLN A 227 -15.19 12.30 9.51
N TRP A 228 -14.04 11.65 9.22
CA TRP A 228 -14.01 10.24 8.86
C TRP A 228 -14.28 9.33 10.06
N MET A 229 -13.76 9.64 11.23
CA MET A 229 -13.94 8.78 12.42
C MET A 229 -15.42 8.51 12.76
N PRO A 230 -16.31 9.53 12.88
CA PRO A 230 -17.73 9.28 13.07
C PRO A 230 -18.39 8.62 11.85
N ALA A 231 -17.92 8.88 10.63
CA ALA A 231 -18.46 8.25 9.43
C ALA A 231 -18.20 6.73 9.41
N PHE A 232 -16.99 6.28 9.77
CA PHE A 232 -16.67 4.85 9.87
C PHE A 232 -17.46 4.15 10.98
N ARG A 233 -17.63 4.80 12.15
CA ARG A 233 -18.48 4.28 13.23
C ARG A 233 -19.94 4.14 12.77
N LYS A 234 -20.45 5.10 11.98
CA LYS A 234 -21.80 5.03 11.40
C LYS A 234 -21.96 3.89 10.39
N LEU A 235 -20.87 3.43 9.76
CA LEU A 235 -20.86 2.23 8.91
C LEU A 235 -20.78 0.93 9.72
N GLY A 236 -20.85 0.98 11.05
CA GLY A 236 -20.81 -0.19 11.92
C GLY A 236 -19.41 -0.65 12.33
N MET A 237 -18.36 0.11 12.04
CA MET A 237 -17.01 -0.23 12.45
C MET A 237 -16.71 0.22 13.88
N GLN A 238 -16.07 -0.63 14.66
CA GLN A 238 -15.43 -0.22 15.91
C GLN A 238 -14.04 0.36 15.58
N VAL A 239 -13.91 1.68 15.65
CA VAL A 239 -12.63 2.36 15.36
C VAL A 239 -11.82 2.48 16.65
N LEU A 240 -10.64 1.85 16.66
CA LEU A 240 -9.68 1.90 17.76
C LEU A 240 -8.69 3.05 17.57
N GLU A 241 -8.50 3.83 18.63
CA GLU A 241 -7.61 5.01 18.66
C GLU A 241 -6.78 4.93 19.96
N ASN A 242 -5.66 4.20 19.93
CA ASN A 242 -4.87 3.84 21.12
C ASN A 242 -5.75 3.19 22.20
N SER A 243 -6.49 2.16 21.80
CA SER A 243 -7.43 1.43 22.63
C SER A 243 -7.52 -0.02 22.20
N HIS A 244 -8.19 -0.86 23.00
CA HIS A 244 -8.43 -2.25 22.66
C HIS A 244 -9.90 -2.63 22.83
N THR A 245 -10.23 -3.78 22.29
CA THR A 245 -11.47 -4.51 22.56
C THR A 245 -11.13 -5.99 22.82
N VAL A 246 -12.03 -6.71 23.45
CA VAL A 246 -11.83 -8.11 23.82
C VAL A 246 -12.88 -8.97 23.17
N ILE A 247 -12.43 -9.95 22.38
CA ILE A 247 -13.28 -11.01 21.85
C ILE A 247 -13.35 -12.13 22.92
N ARG A 248 -14.57 -12.62 23.22
CA ARG A 248 -14.78 -13.66 24.20
C ARG A 248 -15.43 -14.89 23.57
N ARG A 249 -14.83 -16.08 23.80
CA ARG A 249 -15.38 -17.37 23.38
C ARG A 249 -15.14 -18.41 24.48
N ASP A 250 -16.18 -19.09 24.90
CA ASP A 250 -16.10 -20.18 25.89
C ASP A 250 -15.30 -19.84 27.14
N GLY A 251 -15.45 -18.60 27.64
CA GLY A 251 -14.72 -18.08 28.79
C GLY A 251 -13.29 -17.61 28.53
N ALA A 252 -12.74 -17.90 27.35
CA ALA A 252 -11.43 -17.41 26.91
C ALA A 252 -11.51 -15.99 26.28
N GLN A 253 -10.38 -15.29 26.30
CA GLN A 253 -10.26 -13.92 25.79
C GLN A 253 -9.17 -13.83 24.72
N LEU A 254 -9.43 -12.98 23.70
CA LEU A 254 -8.46 -12.55 22.69
C LEU A 254 -8.53 -11.02 22.64
N THR A 255 -7.43 -10.35 22.91
CA THR A 255 -7.34 -8.89 22.90
C THR A 255 -7.00 -8.39 21.49
N ILE A 256 -7.83 -7.51 20.95
CA ILE A 256 -7.56 -6.79 19.71
C ILE A 256 -7.22 -5.34 20.06
N ALA A 257 -5.96 -4.98 19.97
CA ALA A 257 -5.48 -3.62 20.22
C ALA A 257 -5.28 -2.85 18.92
N GLY A 258 -5.50 -1.54 18.96
CA GLY A 258 -5.31 -0.67 17.79
C GLY A 258 -4.64 0.63 18.19
N VAL A 259 -3.62 1.04 17.41
CA VAL A 259 -2.91 2.30 17.59
C VAL A 259 -3.20 3.27 16.44
N THR A 260 -2.98 4.56 16.68
CA THR A 260 -3.08 5.63 15.67
C THR A 260 -1.84 5.61 14.75
N ASP A 261 -1.86 6.39 13.66
CA ASP A 261 -0.68 6.54 12.77
C ASP A 261 0.25 7.67 13.27
N PRO A 262 1.58 7.52 13.15
CA PRO A 262 2.54 8.57 13.53
C PRO A 262 2.33 9.92 12.84
N VAL A 263 1.67 9.95 11.67
CA VAL A 263 1.36 11.20 10.97
C VAL A 263 0.43 12.11 11.78
N ALA A 264 -0.32 11.56 12.75
CA ALA A 264 -1.21 12.27 13.67
C ALA A 264 -0.52 13.48 14.34
N ALA A 265 0.79 13.35 14.65
CA ALA A 265 1.59 14.43 15.23
C ALA A 265 1.58 15.72 14.38
N ARG A 266 1.52 15.61 13.05
CA ARG A 266 1.48 16.77 12.13
C ARG A 266 0.17 17.55 12.20
N TYR A 267 -0.86 16.93 12.78
CA TYR A 267 -2.21 17.47 12.91
C TYR A 267 -2.58 17.78 14.37
N GLY A 268 -1.59 17.69 15.30
CA GLY A 268 -1.83 17.92 16.73
C GLY A 268 -2.72 16.86 17.39
N LEU A 269 -2.78 15.65 16.80
CA LEU A 269 -3.57 14.52 17.27
C LEU A 269 -2.69 13.48 17.98
N PRO A 270 -3.27 12.61 18.83
CA PRO A 270 -2.51 11.62 19.59
C PRO A 270 -1.67 10.70 18.70
N MET A 271 -0.40 10.57 19.02
CA MET A 271 0.52 9.62 18.39
C MET A 271 0.21 8.18 18.82
N PRO A 272 0.74 7.15 18.08
CA PRO A 272 0.64 5.76 18.50
C PRO A 272 1.15 5.57 19.92
N ASP A 273 0.35 4.92 20.74
CA ASP A 273 0.65 4.61 22.15
C ASP A 273 0.09 3.23 22.50
N LEU A 274 0.97 2.22 22.46
CA LEU A 274 0.58 0.84 22.73
C LEU A 274 0.32 0.62 24.24
N ASP A 275 1.02 1.33 25.14
CA ASP A 275 0.80 1.21 26.58
C ASP A 275 -0.61 1.67 26.94
N LYS A 276 -1.03 2.81 26.35
CA LYS A 276 -2.40 3.28 26.48
C LYS A 276 -3.40 2.31 25.84
N ALA A 277 -3.06 1.77 24.67
CA ALA A 277 -3.95 0.82 23.98
C ALA A 277 -4.18 -0.45 24.81
N LEU A 278 -3.20 -0.91 25.55
CA LEU A 278 -3.28 -2.13 26.40
C LEU A 278 -3.71 -1.84 27.85
N ALA A 279 -3.90 -0.58 28.23
CA ALA A 279 -4.29 -0.24 29.61
C ALA A 279 -5.61 -0.94 30.00
N GLY A 280 -5.54 -1.80 31.03
CA GLY A 280 -6.70 -2.59 31.52
C GLY A 280 -6.97 -3.88 30.73
N ALA A 281 -6.17 -4.23 29.75
CA ALA A 281 -6.22 -5.53 29.09
C ALA A 281 -5.74 -6.64 30.05
N ASP A 282 -6.30 -7.84 29.89
CA ASP A 282 -5.82 -9.03 30.61
C ASP A 282 -4.42 -9.41 30.11
N PRO A 283 -3.38 -9.39 30.98
CA PRO A 283 -2.01 -9.67 30.54
C PRO A 283 -1.80 -11.14 30.14
N THR A 284 -2.74 -12.04 30.46
CA THR A 284 -2.66 -13.46 30.09
C THR A 284 -3.35 -13.75 28.75
N ALA A 285 -4.15 -12.81 28.24
CA ALA A 285 -4.82 -12.98 26.95
C ALA A 285 -3.86 -12.63 25.78
N PRO A 286 -3.78 -13.46 24.73
CA PRO A 286 -2.97 -13.14 23.57
C PRO A 286 -3.46 -11.84 22.90
N VAL A 287 -2.52 -11.03 22.43
CA VAL A 287 -2.78 -9.72 21.81
C VAL A 287 -2.55 -9.77 20.31
N ILE A 288 -3.58 -9.42 19.54
CA ILE A 288 -3.46 -9.05 18.13
C ILE A 288 -3.43 -7.52 18.04
N LEU A 289 -2.33 -6.97 17.56
CA LEU A 289 -2.16 -5.53 17.38
C LEU A 289 -2.45 -5.13 15.93
N LEU A 290 -3.31 -4.15 15.77
CA LEU A 290 -3.51 -3.43 14.53
C LEU A 290 -2.64 -2.17 14.56
N ASP A 291 -1.61 -2.13 13.69
CA ASP A 291 -0.69 -0.99 13.54
C ASP A 291 -0.45 -0.81 12.05
N HIS A 292 -0.92 0.31 11.48
CA HIS A 292 -0.85 0.53 10.04
C HIS A 292 0.57 0.39 9.49
N ARG A 293 1.57 0.90 10.22
CA ARG A 293 2.97 0.85 9.79
C ARG A 293 3.76 -0.22 10.54
N PRO A 294 4.60 -1.00 9.84
CA PRO A 294 5.37 -2.07 10.48
C PRO A 294 6.62 -1.59 11.24
N ASN A 295 6.94 -0.28 11.21
CA ASN A 295 8.21 0.27 11.71
C ASN A 295 8.48 -0.02 13.19
N GLN A 296 7.43 -0.09 14.02
CA GLN A 296 7.53 -0.26 15.46
C GLN A 296 7.47 -1.73 15.90
N ALA A 297 7.46 -2.68 14.97
CA ALA A 297 7.22 -4.10 15.26
C ALA A 297 8.12 -4.66 16.36
N ARG A 298 9.42 -4.30 16.39
CA ARG A 298 10.34 -4.75 17.45
C ARG A 298 9.96 -4.22 18.84
N ALA A 299 9.58 -2.95 18.92
CA ALA A 299 9.13 -2.34 20.17
C ALA A 299 7.78 -2.93 20.62
N ASN A 300 6.90 -3.26 19.68
CA ASN A 300 5.61 -3.87 19.96
C ASN A 300 5.78 -5.32 20.42
N ALA A 301 6.71 -6.09 19.85
CA ALA A 301 7.05 -7.43 20.28
C ALA A 301 7.53 -7.45 21.75
N ALA A 302 8.37 -6.49 22.15
CA ALA A 302 8.87 -6.37 23.53
C ALA A 302 7.75 -6.08 24.55
N LYS A 303 6.54 -5.70 24.10
CA LYS A 303 5.36 -5.47 24.95
C LYS A 303 4.38 -6.66 25.00
N GLY A 304 4.79 -7.84 24.52
CA GLY A 304 3.98 -9.07 24.58
C GLY A 304 2.91 -9.17 23.51
N VAL A 305 3.02 -8.42 22.40
CA VAL A 305 2.15 -8.62 21.24
C VAL A 305 2.44 -9.99 20.61
N ALA A 306 1.39 -10.80 20.39
CA ALA A 306 1.53 -12.12 19.76
C ALA A 306 1.50 -12.06 18.22
N LEU A 307 0.63 -11.20 17.68
CA LEU A 307 0.47 -10.98 16.25
C LEU A 307 0.29 -9.49 15.95
N GLN A 308 1.11 -8.92 15.08
CA GLN A 308 0.89 -7.57 14.54
C GLN A 308 0.46 -7.64 13.08
N LEU A 309 -0.62 -6.93 12.73
CA LEU A 309 -1.15 -6.80 11.37
C LEU A 309 -0.92 -5.37 10.88
N SER A 310 -0.16 -5.24 9.79
CA SER A 310 0.23 -3.96 9.19
C SER A 310 -0.07 -3.91 7.69
N GLY A 311 -0.10 -2.70 7.13
CA GLY A 311 -0.20 -2.38 5.72
C GLY A 311 0.86 -1.37 5.28
N HIS A 312 0.44 -0.23 4.71
CA HIS A 312 1.23 0.96 4.38
C HIS A 312 2.25 0.82 3.26
N THR A 313 2.94 -0.30 3.17
CA THR A 313 4.08 -0.50 2.27
C THR A 313 3.69 -0.84 0.85
N HIS A 314 2.44 -1.29 0.65
CA HIS A 314 1.94 -1.85 -0.61
C HIS A 314 2.83 -2.94 -1.21
N GLY A 315 3.64 -3.64 -0.36
CA GLY A 315 4.63 -4.61 -0.80
C GLY A 315 5.75 -4.01 -1.66
N GLY A 316 5.91 -2.68 -1.66
CA GLY A 316 6.89 -1.95 -2.47
C GLY A 316 6.43 -1.64 -3.89
N HIS A 317 5.16 -1.86 -4.24
CA HIS A 317 4.53 -1.54 -5.53
C HIS A 317 5.12 -2.28 -6.76
N ILE A 318 6.42 -2.20 -6.97
CA ILE A 318 7.15 -2.73 -8.14
C ILE A 318 8.35 -3.53 -7.65
N VAL A 319 8.52 -4.75 -8.15
CA VAL A 319 9.69 -5.59 -7.85
C VAL A 319 10.99 -4.81 -8.08
N GLY A 320 11.87 -4.82 -7.10
CA GLY A 320 13.11 -4.03 -7.05
C GLY A 320 12.97 -2.73 -6.24
N MET A 321 11.80 -2.06 -6.26
CA MET A 321 11.53 -0.93 -5.37
C MET A 321 11.24 -1.38 -3.92
N ASP A 322 10.81 -2.62 -3.73
CA ASP A 322 10.57 -3.25 -2.43
C ASP A 322 11.76 -3.10 -1.48
N GLN A 323 13.00 -3.16 -1.98
CA GLN A 323 14.20 -2.99 -1.17
C GLN A 323 14.35 -1.57 -0.59
N LEU A 324 13.92 -0.54 -1.34
CA LEU A 324 13.92 0.84 -0.86
C LEU A 324 12.82 1.05 0.17
N VAL A 325 11.61 0.54 -0.11
CA VAL A 325 10.46 0.60 0.79
C VAL A 325 10.76 -0.16 2.09
N LYS A 326 11.36 -1.35 2.00
CA LYS A 326 11.80 -2.15 3.14
C LYS A 326 12.72 -1.36 4.08
N ARG A 327 13.74 -0.67 3.53
CA ARG A 327 14.66 0.16 4.33
C ARG A 327 13.94 1.31 5.04
N ALA A 328 12.96 1.92 4.38
CA ALA A 328 12.19 3.02 4.94
C ALA A 328 11.19 2.56 6.01
N ASN A 329 10.89 1.26 6.09
CA ASN A 329 9.88 0.67 6.98
C ASN A 329 10.48 -0.34 7.97
N GLY A 330 11.59 0.01 8.62
CA GLY A 330 12.19 -0.78 9.69
C GLY A 330 12.72 -2.16 9.29
N GLY A 331 12.86 -2.42 7.99
CA GLY A 331 13.29 -3.70 7.45
C GLY A 331 12.13 -4.60 7.01
N PHE A 332 10.88 -4.11 7.00
CA PHE A 332 9.68 -4.87 6.66
C PHE A 332 8.99 -4.31 5.42
N VAL A 333 8.42 -5.18 4.56
CA VAL A 333 7.76 -4.71 3.33
C VAL A 333 6.57 -5.57 2.87
N SER A 334 6.60 -6.88 3.05
CA SER A 334 5.53 -7.78 2.56
C SER A 334 5.62 -9.16 3.21
N GLY A 335 4.48 -9.74 3.56
CA GLY A 335 4.37 -11.09 4.10
C GLY A 335 4.69 -11.22 5.58
N GLY A 336 4.94 -12.45 6.03
CA GLY A 336 5.17 -12.79 7.44
C GLY A 336 6.62 -12.67 7.87
N TYR A 337 6.83 -12.19 9.09
CA TYR A 337 8.13 -12.09 9.76
C TYR A 337 8.00 -12.61 11.21
N ALA A 338 9.02 -13.35 11.67
CA ALA A 338 9.19 -13.60 13.09
C ALA A 338 10.00 -12.45 13.71
N VAL A 339 9.47 -11.80 14.73
CA VAL A 339 10.06 -10.62 15.38
C VAL A 339 10.02 -10.85 16.90
N ASP A 340 11.12 -11.25 17.48
CA ASP A 340 11.30 -11.39 18.94
C ASP A 340 10.12 -12.14 19.64
N GLY A 341 9.71 -13.28 19.06
CA GLY A 341 8.58 -14.10 19.53
C GLY A 341 7.22 -13.75 18.93
N MET A 342 7.04 -12.52 18.45
CA MET A 342 5.83 -12.05 17.76
C MET A 342 5.82 -12.47 16.31
N THR A 343 4.65 -12.75 15.75
CA THR A 343 4.45 -12.76 14.29
C THR A 343 4.05 -11.38 13.82
N LEU A 344 4.80 -10.79 12.86
CA LEU A 344 4.39 -9.61 12.11
C LEU A 344 3.91 -10.05 10.74
N TYR A 345 2.76 -9.57 10.28
CA TYR A 345 2.34 -9.68 8.89
C TYR A 345 2.17 -8.30 8.28
N VAL A 346 2.85 -8.05 7.16
CA VAL A 346 2.76 -6.82 6.38
C VAL A 346 2.03 -7.13 5.09
N SER A 347 0.77 -6.73 5.00
CA SER A 347 -0.05 -6.92 3.81
C SER A 347 0.37 -5.99 2.67
N ASN A 348 0.24 -6.48 1.44
CA ASN A 348 0.43 -5.64 0.24
C ASN A 348 -0.73 -4.66 0.01
N GLY A 349 -1.79 -4.76 0.80
CA GLY A 349 -2.98 -3.93 0.66
C GLY A 349 -3.93 -4.35 -0.45
N ALA A 350 -5.20 -4.02 -0.29
CA ALA A 350 -6.25 -4.32 -1.25
C ALA A 350 -6.18 -3.39 -2.46
N GLY A 351 -6.01 -2.09 -2.22
CA GLY A 351 -5.97 -1.05 -3.25
C GLY A 351 -4.62 -0.35 -3.37
N LEU A 352 -4.65 0.79 -4.04
CA LEU A 352 -3.52 1.72 -4.19
C LEU A 352 -4.03 3.15 -4.27
N TRP A 353 -3.30 4.07 -3.67
CA TRP A 353 -3.60 5.49 -3.75
C TRP A 353 -3.30 6.05 -5.16
N PRO A 354 -4.10 7.00 -5.67
CA PRO A 354 -4.00 7.50 -7.05
C PRO A 354 -2.66 8.13 -7.42
N GLY A 355 -1.89 8.59 -6.43
CA GLY A 355 -0.59 9.24 -6.67
C GLY A 355 0.50 8.28 -7.16
N PHE A 356 0.38 6.97 -6.88
CA PHE A 356 1.26 5.93 -7.44
C PHE A 356 0.50 4.59 -7.52
N ALA A 357 -0.29 4.43 -8.58
CA ALA A 357 -1.26 3.34 -8.70
C ALA A 357 -0.76 2.12 -9.49
N ALA A 358 0.55 1.92 -9.64
CA ALA A 358 1.11 0.80 -10.38
C ALA A 358 1.49 -0.38 -9.47
N ARG A 359 1.12 -1.61 -9.88
CA ARG A 359 1.62 -2.86 -9.31
C ARG A 359 2.30 -3.70 -10.38
N ILE A 360 3.58 -4.01 -10.21
CA ILE A 360 4.36 -4.83 -11.14
C ILE A 360 5.08 -5.91 -10.34
N GLY A 361 4.61 -7.16 -10.45
CA GLY A 361 5.16 -8.31 -9.72
C GLY A 361 4.83 -8.35 -8.22
N VAL A 362 4.01 -7.42 -7.72
CA VAL A 362 3.56 -7.32 -6.33
C VAL A 362 2.03 -7.30 -6.31
N PRO A 363 1.36 -8.46 -6.16
CA PRO A 363 -0.11 -8.53 -6.20
C PRO A 363 -0.74 -7.85 -4.99
N SER A 364 -1.93 -7.26 -5.18
CA SER A 364 -2.83 -6.87 -4.09
C SER A 364 -3.43 -8.11 -3.43
N GLU A 365 -3.86 -7.97 -2.17
CA GLU A 365 -4.41 -9.10 -1.42
C GLU A 365 -5.52 -8.70 -0.44
N ILE A 366 -6.43 -9.63 -0.21
CA ILE A 366 -7.30 -9.74 0.96
C ILE A 366 -6.72 -10.89 1.78
N THR A 367 -6.33 -10.69 3.02
CA THR A 367 -5.66 -11.74 3.78
C THR A 367 -6.60 -12.35 4.81
N VAL A 368 -6.73 -13.67 4.80
CA VAL A 368 -7.47 -14.44 5.82
C VAL A 368 -6.47 -15.21 6.66
N PHE A 369 -6.36 -14.84 7.92
CA PHE A 369 -5.56 -15.57 8.89
C PHE A 369 -6.42 -16.65 9.55
N THR A 370 -5.85 -17.85 9.68
CA THR A 370 -6.40 -18.88 10.56
C THR A 370 -5.47 -19.00 11.76
N LEU A 371 -5.98 -18.67 12.95
CA LEU A 371 -5.19 -18.76 14.16
C LEU A 371 -4.99 -20.23 14.55
N ARG A 372 -3.75 -20.59 14.91
CA ARG A 372 -3.34 -21.93 15.32
C ARG A 372 -2.62 -21.86 16.63
N ARG A 373 -2.84 -22.85 17.49
CA ARG A 373 -2.04 -23.02 18.69
C ARG A 373 -0.63 -23.46 18.32
N ARG A 374 0.37 -22.77 18.89
CA ARG A 374 1.74 -23.28 18.79
C ARG A 374 1.83 -24.49 19.73
N VAL A 375 1.89 -25.69 19.17
CA VAL A 375 2.21 -26.90 19.95
C VAL A 375 3.72 -26.86 20.17
N ALA A 376 4.17 -26.83 21.44
CA ALA A 376 5.57 -27.07 21.75
C ALA A 376 5.95 -28.43 21.15
N PRO A 377 7.12 -28.60 20.50
CA PRO A 377 7.58 -29.92 20.12
C PRO A 377 7.57 -30.78 21.39
N GLU A 378 6.85 -31.92 21.33
CA GLU A 378 6.92 -32.92 22.39
C GLU A 378 8.40 -33.26 22.54
N GLY A 379 8.94 -33.02 23.74
CA GLY A 379 10.37 -33.07 24.00
C GLY A 379 11.01 -34.39 23.54
N GLU A 380 12.11 -34.27 22.79
CA GLU A 380 13.08 -35.34 22.65
C GLU A 380 13.86 -35.53 23.95
#